data_9f93b7c1c02f5dfeca0efdd70555760a
#
_entry.id   9f93b7c1c02f5dfeca0efdd70555760a
#
_cell.length_a   1.000
_cell.length_b   1.000
_cell.length_c   1.000
_cell.angle_alpha   90.00
_cell.angle_beta   90.00
_cell.angle_gamma   90.00
#
_symmetry.space_group_name_H-M   'P 1'
#
loop_
_entity.id
_entity.type
_entity.pdbx_description
1 polymer ?
#
loop_
_entity_poly.entity_id
_entity_poly.type
_entity_poly.pdbx_seq_one_letter_code
_entity_poly.pdbx_strand_id
1 'polypeptide(L)'
;MRGRVARNAFAIGSAGLVVLAIAGCQQQSEPTAEGGTAQADLKIVEQVQIDENGAEVPPPQEAAAADPAGNGQAQCPPVSIAMAGALNGPDAQLGINIKNGIQLAVDKHNAANQGCQVQLKTFDTEGDPQKATQVAPQIINDAFTIGLIGPAFSGETNATGDVFNQAGLVAVTASATNVTLSEKGWKTFFRGLGNDGVQGPSVANYMKNTLGWDKICVVDDSTDYGLGLAQAMRETLGATADSGCNISVKKGDKDFSAAVTQIKGVNPKGVFFSGYYAEAAPFAQQLKDGGFEGTFVSGDGTKDPAFVNQAGAASKDALLSCPCGPATGSFAEEYTQRFGEPSTYSAEGYDLGTIMMKGIDSGAITRPALLDYIRNYNGQGVARNYQWTPTGELTSSLIWIYKVQ
;
A
#
# COMPACT_ATOMS: atom_id res chain seq x y z
N MET A 1 46.23 52.43 -7.76
CA MET A 1 45.83 53.54 -6.85
C MET A 1 45.10 52.89 -5.70
N ARG A 2 45.74 52.56 -4.54
CA ARG A 2 45.88 53.39 -3.32
C ARG A 2 44.49 53.93 -2.90
N GLY A 3 43.88 53.63 -1.71
CA GLY A 3 44.47 53.43 -0.40
C GLY A 3 43.38 52.90 0.57
N ARG A 4 43.80 52.15 1.53
CA ARG A 4 44.06 52.44 2.96
C ARG A 4 42.84 52.86 3.76
N VAL A 5 42.36 52.04 4.69
CA VAL A 5 42.67 51.81 6.12
C VAL A 5 42.07 52.86 7.05
N ALA A 6 41.27 52.40 8.03
CA ALA A 6 41.51 52.76 9.43
C ALA A 6 40.64 51.91 10.38
N ARG A 7 41.38 51.26 11.32
CA ARG A 7 40.93 50.65 12.59
C ARG A 7 40.71 51.80 13.58
N ASN A 8 39.74 51.66 14.50
CA ASN A 8 39.99 52.15 15.87
C ASN A 8 39.18 51.29 16.88
N ALA A 9 39.93 50.69 17.78
CA ALA A 9 39.50 50.19 19.05
C ALA A 9 39.62 51.29 20.11
N PHE A 10 38.75 51.33 21.09
CA PHE A 10 39.08 51.81 22.42
C PHE A 10 38.22 51.11 23.49
N ALA A 11 38.88 50.80 24.57
CA ALA A 11 38.45 50.00 25.70
C ALA A 11 38.17 50.87 26.94
N ILE A 12 37.59 50.23 27.96
CA ILE A 12 37.73 50.48 29.40
C ILE A 12 36.73 51.46 30.08
N GLY A 13 36.11 50.94 31.15
CA GLY A 13 35.57 51.76 32.23
C GLY A 13 34.63 51.01 33.17
N SER A 14 35.19 50.39 34.19
CA SER A 14 34.52 49.81 35.35
C SER A 14 33.87 50.85 36.25
N ALA A 15 32.71 50.58 36.86
CA ALA A 15 32.40 50.98 38.24
C ALA A 15 31.12 50.26 38.70
N GLY A 16 31.24 49.54 39.79
CA GLY A 16 30.15 48.87 40.46
C GLY A 16 29.25 49.77 41.29
N LEU A 17 28.06 49.33 41.50
CA LEU A 17 27.23 49.68 42.66
C LEU A 17 26.37 48.52 43.07
N VAL A 18 26.56 48.05 44.28
CA VAL A 18 25.74 47.08 44.99
C VAL A 18 24.51 47.82 45.52
N VAL A 19 23.33 47.32 45.21
CA VAL A 19 22.11 47.64 45.95
C VAL A 19 21.40 46.33 46.27
N LEU A 20 21.34 46.03 47.56
CA LEU A 20 20.41 45.03 48.12
C LEU A 20 18.98 45.54 48.01
N ALA A 21 18.09 44.69 47.55
CA ALA A 21 16.65 44.85 47.80
C ALA A 21 16.00 43.46 47.81
N ILE A 22 15.72 43.03 48.99
CA ILE A 22 14.50 42.42 49.54
C ILE A 22 13.71 41.46 48.65
N ALA A 23 13.68 40.22 49.13
CA ALA A 23 12.86 39.09 48.67
C ALA A 23 11.35 39.42 48.74
N GLY A 24 10.66 39.35 47.61
CA GLY A 24 9.23 39.20 47.50
C GLY A 24 8.94 37.87 46.78
N CYS A 25 8.55 36.85 47.51
CA CYS A 25 8.01 35.62 46.93
C CYS A 25 6.68 35.94 46.23
N GLN A 26 6.70 36.04 44.93
CA GLN A 26 5.51 35.88 44.11
C GLN A 26 5.63 34.53 43.41
N GLN A 27 4.88 33.58 43.95
CA GLN A 27 4.68 32.25 43.39
C GLN A 27 3.93 32.44 42.07
N GLN A 28 4.68 32.44 40.98
CA GLN A 28 4.12 32.33 39.63
C GLN A 28 3.75 30.86 39.48
N SER A 29 2.45 30.58 39.60
CA SER A 29 1.87 29.29 39.20
C SER A 29 2.20 29.06 37.73
N GLU A 30 3.08 28.10 37.48
CA GLU A 30 3.20 27.51 36.15
C GLU A 30 1.79 26.98 35.77
N PRO A 31 1.35 27.22 34.50
CA PRO A 31 0.15 26.54 34.03
C PRO A 31 0.49 25.06 34.00
N THR A 32 -0.12 24.31 34.89
CA THR A 32 -0.24 22.85 34.77
C THR A 32 -0.82 22.59 33.40
N ALA A 33 -0.02 22.00 32.52
CA ALA A 33 -0.50 21.39 31.31
C ALA A 33 -1.43 20.25 31.75
N GLU A 34 -2.73 20.55 31.85
CA GLU A 34 -3.74 19.52 31.99
C GLU A 34 -3.77 18.67 30.75
N GLY A 35 -3.46 17.38 30.95
CA GLY A 35 -4.09 16.31 30.23
C GLY A 35 -3.90 16.29 28.72
N GLY A 36 -2.68 16.16 28.23
CA GLY A 36 -2.49 15.38 27.03
C GLY A 36 -2.92 13.94 27.38
N THR A 37 -4.14 13.56 27.02
CA THR A 37 -4.51 12.14 26.92
C THR A 37 -3.45 11.51 26.05
N ALA A 38 -2.61 10.62 26.61
CA ALA A 38 -1.70 9.81 25.86
C ALA A 38 -2.52 9.23 24.70
N GLN A 39 -2.24 9.67 23.48
CA GLN A 39 -2.85 9.11 22.29
C GLN A 39 -2.42 7.66 22.30
N ALA A 40 -3.35 6.75 22.58
CA ALA A 40 -3.03 5.33 22.53
C ALA A 40 -2.35 5.06 21.19
N ASP A 41 -1.21 4.34 21.22
CA ASP A 41 -0.51 3.91 20.01
C ASP A 41 -1.41 2.95 19.23
N LEU A 42 -2.36 3.50 18.48
CA LEU A 42 -3.29 2.73 17.67
C LEU A 42 -2.51 1.99 16.58
N LYS A 43 -2.83 0.71 16.41
CA LYS A 43 -2.17 -0.17 15.43
C LYS A 43 -3.21 -0.92 14.62
N ILE A 44 -2.84 -1.25 13.39
CA ILE A 44 -3.59 -2.19 12.56
C ILE A 44 -3.23 -3.60 13.02
N VAL A 45 -4.20 -4.33 13.50
CA VAL A 45 -4.03 -5.70 14.01
C VAL A 45 -4.87 -6.65 13.18
N GLU A 46 -4.33 -7.80 12.88
CA GLU A 46 -5.05 -8.88 12.24
C GLU A 46 -6.25 -9.32 13.07
N GLN A 47 -7.39 -9.57 12.40
CA GLN A 47 -8.59 -10.09 13.03
C GLN A 47 -8.88 -11.51 12.55
N VAL A 48 -9.30 -11.63 11.29
CA VAL A 48 -9.73 -12.90 10.70
C VAL A 48 -9.40 -12.96 9.21
N GLN A 49 -9.31 -14.16 8.69
CA GLN A 49 -9.35 -14.43 7.26
C GLN A 49 -10.78 -14.82 6.88
N ILE A 50 -11.27 -14.36 5.74
CA ILE A 50 -12.63 -14.62 5.27
C ILE A 50 -12.63 -15.21 3.86
N ASP A 51 -13.63 -16.03 3.57
CA ASP A 51 -13.93 -16.54 2.24
C ASP A 51 -14.84 -15.58 1.44
N GLU A 52 -15.21 -15.97 0.23
CA GLU A 52 -16.10 -15.20 -0.66
C GLU A 52 -17.53 -15.00 -0.10
N ASN A 53 -17.94 -15.84 0.85
CA ASN A 53 -19.25 -15.73 1.52
C ASN A 53 -19.19 -14.84 2.76
N GLY A 54 -18.00 -14.31 3.10
CA GLY A 54 -17.76 -13.54 4.30
C GLY A 54 -17.67 -14.39 5.57
N ALA A 55 -17.56 -15.71 5.44
CA ALA A 55 -17.37 -16.60 6.56
C ALA A 55 -15.91 -16.62 7.00
N GLU A 56 -15.68 -16.62 8.33
CA GLU A 56 -14.35 -16.73 8.89
C GLU A 56 -13.75 -18.10 8.58
N VAL A 57 -12.53 -18.12 8.08
CA VAL A 57 -11.78 -19.34 7.76
C VAL A 57 -10.46 -19.36 8.51
N PRO A 58 -9.96 -20.55 8.88
CA PRO A 58 -8.66 -20.64 9.52
C PRO A 58 -7.56 -20.16 8.55
N PRO A 59 -6.49 -19.51 9.07
CA PRO A 59 -5.36 -19.14 8.25
C PRO A 59 -4.77 -20.37 7.56
N PRO A 60 -4.21 -20.24 6.34
CA PRO A 60 -3.57 -21.35 5.66
C PRO A 60 -2.42 -21.90 6.51
N GLN A 61 -2.15 -23.20 6.37
CA GLN A 61 -0.99 -23.80 7.01
C GLN A 61 0.27 -23.15 6.42
N GLU A 62 1.20 -22.79 7.30
CA GLU A 62 2.50 -22.27 6.87
C GLU A 62 3.23 -23.35 6.04
N ALA A 63 3.53 -23.02 4.80
CA ALA A 63 4.40 -23.81 3.95
C ALA A 63 5.71 -23.04 3.75
N ALA A 64 6.80 -23.77 3.54
CA ALA A 64 8.09 -23.13 3.32
C ALA A 64 8.05 -22.25 2.05
N ALA A 65 8.23 -20.97 2.24
CA ALA A 65 8.31 -20.02 1.14
C ALA A 65 9.58 -20.24 0.30
N ALA A 66 9.50 -19.90 -0.98
CA ALA A 66 10.66 -19.91 -1.84
C ALA A 66 11.72 -18.91 -1.34
N ASP A 67 13.00 -19.34 -1.35
CA ASP A 67 14.12 -18.48 -0.98
C ASP A 67 14.72 -17.83 -2.23
N PRO A 68 14.86 -16.48 -2.29
CA PRO A 68 15.49 -15.81 -3.41
C PRO A 68 16.99 -16.12 -3.56
N ALA A 69 17.67 -16.54 -2.49
CA ALA A 69 19.08 -16.95 -2.54
C ALA A 69 19.31 -18.20 -3.42
N GLY A 70 18.26 -19.02 -3.62
CA GLY A 70 18.37 -20.25 -4.39
C GLY A 70 19.43 -21.20 -3.82
N ASN A 71 20.27 -21.76 -4.69
CA ASN A 71 21.39 -22.64 -4.29
C ASN A 71 22.76 -21.92 -4.26
N GLY A 72 22.79 -20.60 -4.50
CA GLY A 72 24.01 -19.79 -4.52
C GLY A 72 24.94 -20.02 -5.72
N GLN A 73 24.45 -20.65 -6.79
CA GLN A 73 25.28 -21.03 -7.96
C GLN A 73 24.79 -20.40 -9.27
N ALA A 74 23.86 -19.44 -9.21
CA ALA A 74 23.32 -18.82 -10.39
C ALA A 74 24.38 -18.07 -11.21
N GLN A 75 24.28 -18.19 -12.53
CA GLN A 75 25.13 -17.49 -13.49
C GLN A 75 24.25 -16.78 -14.50
N CYS A 76 24.40 -15.48 -14.67
CA CYS A 76 23.63 -14.73 -15.64
C CYS A 76 24.44 -13.58 -16.24
N PRO A 77 24.14 -13.13 -17.47
CA PRO A 77 24.61 -11.85 -17.96
C PRO A 77 24.00 -10.69 -17.13
N PRO A 78 24.51 -9.47 -17.26
CA PRO A 78 23.87 -8.31 -16.67
C PRO A 78 22.41 -8.19 -17.09
N VAL A 79 21.49 -8.28 -16.11
CA VAL A 79 20.04 -8.11 -16.31
C VAL A 79 19.47 -7.21 -15.21
N SER A 80 18.32 -6.62 -15.49
CA SER A 80 17.59 -5.83 -14.50
C SER A 80 16.11 -6.20 -14.50
N ILE A 81 15.48 -5.99 -13.35
CA ILE A 81 14.03 -5.92 -13.21
C ILE A 81 13.63 -4.48 -12.86
N ALA A 82 12.48 -4.05 -13.32
CA ALA A 82 11.93 -2.75 -13.00
C ALA A 82 10.88 -2.87 -11.89
N MET A 83 10.73 -1.81 -11.10
CA MET A 83 9.58 -1.56 -10.24
C MET A 83 9.00 -0.21 -10.59
N ALA A 84 7.68 -0.12 -10.81
CA ALA A 84 6.96 1.12 -11.05
C ALA A 84 5.81 1.29 -10.06
N GLY A 85 5.73 2.44 -9.40
CA GLY A 85 4.70 2.76 -8.42
C GLY A 85 4.99 4.08 -7.71
N ALA A 86 4.11 4.50 -6.82
CA ALA A 86 4.31 5.71 -6.04
C ALA A 86 5.48 5.55 -5.07
N LEU A 87 6.54 6.32 -5.25
CA LEU A 87 7.68 6.42 -4.34
C LEU A 87 7.74 7.80 -3.67
N ASN A 88 6.97 8.75 -4.18
CA ASN A 88 6.70 10.05 -3.63
C ASN A 88 5.19 10.36 -3.71
N GLY A 89 4.75 11.44 -3.06
CA GLY A 89 3.35 11.88 -3.07
C GLY A 89 2.51 11.32 -1.92
N PRO A 90 1.19 11.57 -1.94
CA PRO A 90 0.30 11.29 -0.82
C PRO A 90 0.22 9.80 -0.45
N ASP A 91 0.26 8.90 -1.45
CA ASP A 91 0.11 7.45 -1.29
C ASP A 91 1.45 6.70 -1.42
N ALA A 92 2.58 7.40 -1.27
CA ALA A 92 3.92 6.86 -1.49
C ALA A 92 4.23 5.61 -0.66
N GLN A 93 3.66 5.51 0.54
CA GLN A 93 3.97 4.40 1.44
C GLN A 93 3.63 3.04 0.82
N LEU A 94 2.53 2.95 0.05
CA LEU A 94 2.15 1.70 -0.64
C LEU A 94 3.22 1.23 -1.64
N GLY A 95 3.73 2.15 -2.46
CA GLY A 95 4.81 1.83 -3.41
C GLY A 95 6.16 1.57 -2.73
N ILE A 96 6.47 2.29 -1.66
CA ILE A 96 7.69 2.09 -0.86
C ILE A 96 7.69 0.71 -0.21
N ASN A 97 6.55 0.24 0.32
CA ASN A 97 6.42 -1.09 0.89
C ASN A 97 6.74 -2.19 -0.15
N ILE A 98 6.15 -2.07 -1.35
CA ILE A 98 6.42 -2.99 -2.47
C ILE A 98 7.91 -2.96 -2.84
N LYS A 99 8.46 -1.76 -3.07
CA LYS A 99 9.87 -1.57 -3.43
C LYS A 99 10.80 -2.21 -2.42
N ASN A 100 10.56 -2.01 -1.13
CA ASN A 100 11.39 -2.55 -0.07
C ASN A 100 11.35 -4.08 -0.02
N GLY A 101 10.16 -4.69 -0.24
CA GLY A 101 10.04 -6.14 -0.38
C GLY A 101 10.87 -6.68 -1.55
N ILE A 102 10.73 -6.08 -2.74
CA ILE A 102 11.51 -6.46 -3.93
C ILE A 102 13.01 -6.30 -3.66
N GLN A 103 13.41 -5.18 -3.06
CA GLN A 103 14.82 -4.89 -2.75
C GLN A 103 15.42 -5.94 -1.83
N LEU A 104 14.67 -6.38 -0.80
CA LEU A 104 15.12 -7.45 0.09
C LEU A 104 15.37 -8.74 -0.67
N ALA A 105 14.45 -9.14 -1.57
CA ALA A 105 14.60 -10.34 -2.38
C ALA A 105 15.82 -10.26 -3.32
N VAL A 106 15.98 -9.14 -4.02
CA VAL A 106 17.12 -8.91 -4.94
C VAL A 106 18.44 -8.93 -4.19
N ASP A 107 18.52 -8.31 -3.03
CA ASP A 107 19.76 -8.25 -2.25
C ASP A 107 20.15 -9.61 -1.66
N LYS A 108 19.17 -10.40 -1.20
CA LYS A 108 19.41 -11.78 -0.75
C LYS A 108 19.92 -12.65 -1.92
N HIS A 109 19.30 -12.54 -3.08
CA HIS A 109 19.77 -13.22 -4.29
C HIS A 109 21.20 -12.83 -4.64
N ASN A 110 21.49 -11.54 -4.74
CA ASN A 110 22.79 -11.03 -5.13
C ASN A 110 23.91 -11.37 -4.12
N ALA A 111 23.58 -11.39 -2.83
CA ALA A 111 24.52 -11.80 -1.79
C ALA A 111 24.93 -13.26 -1.92
N ALA A 112 24.01 -14.14 -2.30
CA ALA A 112 24.26 -15.58 -2.47
C ALA A 112 24.91 -15.90 -3.82
N ASN A 113 24.57 -15.17 -4.89
CA ASN A 113 24.93 -15.51 -6.28
C ASN A 113 25.88 -14.49 -6.91
N GLN A 114 27.17 -14.60 -6.60
CA GLN A 114 28.22 -13.68 -7.13
C GLN A 114 28.32 -13.69 -8.65
N GLY A 115 27.96 -14.79 -9.30
CA GLY A 115 27.96 -14.94 -10.76
C GLY A 115 26.73 -14.42 -11.49
N CYS A 116 25.72 -13.95 -10.72
CA CYS A 116 24.48 -13.44 -11.27
C CYS A 116 23.98 -12.25 -10.44
N GLN A 117 24.35 -11.04 -10.85
CA GLN A 117 23.99 -9.82 -10.15
C GLN A 117 22.83 -9.12 -10.90
N VAL A 118 21.66 -9.10 -10.27
CA VAL A 118 20.45 -8.48 -10.82
C VAL A 118 20.30 -7.07 -10.29
N GLN A 119 20.02 -6.11 -11.18
CA GLN A 119 19.76 -4.73 -10.79
C GLN A 119 18.26 -4.48 -10.63
N LEU A 120 17.82 -3.92 -9.51
CA LEU A 120 16.50 -3.34 -9.36
C LEU A 120 16.52 -1.88 -9.85
N LYS A 121 15.68 -1.54 -10.83
CA LYS A 121 15.46 -0.17 -11.32
C LYS A 121 14.09 0.31 -10.88
N THR A 122 14.04 1.43 -10.18
CA THR A 122 12.79 1.97 -9.64
C THR A 122 12.34 3.19 -10.41
N PHE A 123 11.04 3.26 -10.70
CA PHE A 123 10.40 4.33 -11.44
C PHE A 123 9.24 4.88 -10.62
N ASP A 124 9.36 6.15 -10.24
CA ASP A 124 8.34 6.83 -9.46
C ASP A 124 7.22 7.34 -10.37
N THR A 125 6.02 6.91 -10.09
CA THR A 125 4.80 7.29 -10.80
C THR A 125 3.90 8.19 -9.96
N GLU A 126 4.22 8.40 -8.69
CA GLU A 126 3.42 9.15 -7.71
C GLU A 126 1.94 8.69 -7.61
N GLY A 127 1.61 7.48 -8.05
CA GLY A 127 0.23 6.99 -8.12
C GLY A 127 -0.62 7.68 -9.20
N ASP A 128 0.03 8.28 -10.21
CA ASP A 128 -0.59 9.05 -11.29
C ASP A 128 -0.49 8.32 -12.63
N PRO A 129 -1.62 7.98 -13.29
CA PRO A 129 -1.62 7.32 -14.59
C PRO A 129 -0.86 8.08 -15.69
N GLN A 130 -0.86 9.43 -15.67
CA GLN A 130 -0.15 10.23 -16.66
C GLN A 130 1.37 10.12 -16.45
N LYS A 131 1.84 10.13 -15.20
CA LYS A 131 3.25 9.91 -14.89
C LYS A 131 3.69 8.49 -15.24
N ALA A 132 2.85 7.50 -14.99
CA ALA A 132 3.09 6.11 -15.39
C ALA A 132 3.31 6.02 -16.91
N THR A 133 2.50 6.71 -17.74
CA THR A 133 2.71 6.73 -19.20
C THR A 133 4.00 7.42 -19.62
N GLN A 134 4.52 8.37 -18.84
CA GLN A 134 5.80 9.04 -19.14
C GLN A 134 7.01 8.18 -18.79
N VAL A 135 6.92 7.31 -17.77
CA VAL A 135 8.03 6.43 -17.39
C VAL A 135 8.04 5.10 -18.17
N ALA A 136 6.88 4.63 -18.66
CA ALA A 136 6.78 3.37 -19.40
C ALA A 136 7.78 3.25 -20.57
N PRO A 137 8.01 4.27 -21.44
CA PRO A 137 9.04 4.23 -22.47
C PRO A 137 10.46 4.05 -21.90
N GLN A 138 10.77 4.58 -20.73
CA GLN A 138 12.09 4.41 -20.12
C GLN A 138 12.32 2.97 -19.70
N ILE A 139 11.28 2.29 -19.20
CA ILE A 139 11.32 0.88 -18.82
C ILE A 139 11.49 -0.02 -20.04
N ILE A 140 10.66 0.18 -21.08
CA ILE A 140 10.67 -0.71 -22.27
C ILE A 140 11.89 -0.53 -23.16
N ASN A 141 12.46 0.67 -23.22
CA ASN A 141 13.65 0.98 -24.04
C ASN A 141 14.97 0.54 -23.39
N ASP A 142 14.94 0.15 -22.12
CA ASP A 142 16.10 -0.41 -21.46
C ASP A 142 16.27 -1.89 -21.82
N ALA A 143 17.30 -2.18 -22.61
CA ALA A 143 17.58 -3.53 -23.11
C ALA A 143 17.92 -4.55 -22.01
N PHE A 144 18.35 -4.10 -20.84
CA PHE A 144 18.67 -4.97 -19.70
C PHE A 144 17.43 -5.29 -18.86
N THR A 145 16.35 -4.51 -18.96
CA THR A 145 15.12 -4.74 -18.20
C THR A 145 14.30 -5.85 -18.87
N ILE A 146 14.21 -6.98 -18.18
CA ILE A 146 13.53 -8.20 -18.67
C ILE A 146 12.17 -8.47 -18.03
N GLY A 147 11.83 -7.81 -16.90
CA GLY A 147 10.56 -7.93 -16.21
C GLY A 147 10.24 -6.68 -15.39
N LEU A 148 8.96 -6.49 -15.11
CA LEU A 148 8.43 -5.38 -14.31
C LEU A 148 7.59 -5.92 -13.15
N ILE A 149 7.83 -5.44 -11.95
CA ILE A 149 6.92 -5.57 -10.82
C ILE A 149 6.17 -4.25 -10.68
N GLY A 150 4.88 -4.28 -11.01
CA GLY A 150 4.04 -3.09 -11.13
C GLY A 150 3.36 -3.00 -12.52
N PRO A 151 2.75 -1.82 -12.85
CA PRO A 151 2.56 -0.66 -11.97
C PRO A 151 1.74 -0.98 -10.73
N ALA A 152 1.93 -0.17 -9.67
CA ALA A 152 1.33 -0.46 -8.38
C ALA A 152 -0.17 -0.16 -8.31
N PHE A 153 -0.65 0.88 -9.00
CA PHE A 153 -2.04 1.32 -8.91
C PHE A 153 -2.85 0.91 -10.15
N SER A 154 -4.16 0.66 -9.96
CA SER A 154 -5.03 0.19 -11.05
C SER A 154 -5.08 1.16 -12.23
N GLY A 155 -5.19 2.47 -11.98
CA GLY A 155 -5.17 3.49 -13.03
C GLY A 155 -3.85 3.55 -13.80
N GLU A 156 -2.72 3.37 -13.13
CA GLU A 156 -1.41 3.30 -13.76
C GLU A 156 -1.27 2.06 -14.66
N THR A 157 -1.72 0.91 -14.13
CA THR A 157 -1.71 -0.36 -14.88
C THR A 157 -2.63 -0.28 -16.10
N ASN A 158 -3.82 0.30 -15.95
CA ASN A 158 -4.76 0.52 -17.05
C ASN A 158 -4.17 1.41 -18.15
N ALA A 159 -3.46 2.47 -17.76
CA ALA A 159 -2.86 3.44 -18.69
C ALA A 159 -1.64 2.89 -19.45
N THR A 160 -0.95 1.88 -18.93
CA THR A 160 0.36 1.43 -19.46
C THR A 160 0.39 -0.02 -19.93
N GLY A 161 -0.64 -0.81 -19.60
CA GLY A 161 -0.66 -2.24 -19.88
C GLY A 161 -0.53 -2.59 -21.36
N ASP A 162 -1.14 -1.82 -22.26
CA ASP A 162 -0.99 -1.99 -23.72
C ASP A 162 0.46 -1.85 -24.16
N VAL A 163 1.18 -0.86 -23.62
CA VAL A 163 2.57 -0.57 -23.98
C VAL A 163 3.49 -1.70 -23.52
N PHE A 164 3.32 -2.21 -22.30
CA PHE A 164 4.09 -3.34 -21.79
C PHE A 164 3.75 -4.63 -22.53
N ASN A 165 2.47 -4.85 -22.86
CA ASN A 165 2.04 -6.00 -23.66
C ASN A 165 2.65 -5.99 -25.06
N GLN A 166 2.66 -4.85 -25.76
CA GLN A 166 3.29 -4.71 -27.08
C GLN A 166 4.81 -4.91 -27.02
N ALA A 167 5.46 -4.49 -25.93
CA ALA A 167 6.90 -4.67 -25.71
C ALA A 167 7.28 -6.11 -25.31
N GLY A 168 6.30 -7.00 -25.10
CA GLY A 168 6.53 -8.36 -24.60
C GLY A 168 7.18 -8.40 -23.21
N LEU A 169 7.04 -7.32 -22.43
CA LEU A 169 7.58 -7.20 -21.09
C LEU A 169 6.58 -7.74 -20.07
N VAL A 170 6.93 -8.82 -19.36
CA VAL A 170 6.09 -9.33 -18.27
C VAL A 170 5.95 -8.26 -17.19
N ALA A 171 4.71 -7.96 -16.82
CA ALA A 171 4.35 -7.01 -15.78
C ALA A 171 3.48 -7.72 -14.72
N VAL A 172 4.03 -7.89 -13.52
CA VAL A 172 3.34 -8.52 -12.40
C VAL A 172 3.04 -7.46 -11.36
N THR A 173 1.77 -7.11 -11.19
CA THR A 173 1.41 -6.12 -10.15
C THR A 173 1.31 -6.76 -8.77
N ALA A 174 1.84 -6.08 -7.77
CA ALA A 174 1.74 -6.48 -6.35
C ALA A 174 0.49 -5.92 -5.66
N SER A 175 -0.29 -5.04 -6.34
CA SER A 175 -1.31 -4.24 -5.66
C SER A 175 -2.46 -3.72 -6.53
N ALA A 176 -2.37 -3.69 -7.86
CA ALA A 176 -3.46 -3.24 -8.71
C ALA A 176 -4.57 -4.29 -8.77
N THR A 177 -5.75 -4.00 -8.19
CA THR A 177 -6.83 -4.96 -7.93
C THR A 177 -8.02 -4.87 -8.88
N ASN A 178 -8.16 -3.81 -9.68
CA ASN A 178 -9.33 -3.66 -10.56
C ASN A 178 -9.49 -4.85 -11.51
N VAL A 179 -10.70 -5.45 -11.53
CA VAL A 179 -11.00 -6.66 -12.29
C VAL A 179 -10.79 -6.51 -13.79
N THR A 180 -11.10 -5.33 -14.35
CA THR A 180 -11.03 -5.07 -15.79
C THR A 180 -9.62 -5.18 -16.38
N LEU A 181 -8.57 -5.14 -15.54
CA LEU A 181 -7.18 -5.23 -15.99
C LEU A 181 -6.87 -6.59 -16.64
N SER A 182 -7.42 -7.69 -16.12
CA SER A 182 -7.26 -9.03 -16.71
C SER A 182 -8.17 -9.29 -17.92
N GLU A 183 -9.16 -8.42 -18.14
CA GLU A 183 -10.10 -8.51 -19.27
C GLU A 183 -9.58 -7.81 -20.54
N LYS A 184 -8.48 -7.03 -20.44
CA LYS A 184 -7.86 -6.31 -21.56
C LYS A 184 -7.24 -7.23 -22.62
N GLY A 185 -7.10 -8.53 -22.33
CA GLY A 185 -6.50 -9.49 -23.24
C GLY A 185 -4.97 -9.42 -23.31
N TRP A 186 -4.31 -8.68 -22.42
CA TRP A 186 -2.86 -8.62 -22.32
C TRP A 186 -2.25 -9.97 -21.97
N LYS A 187 -1.22 -10.39 -22.68
CA LYS A 187 -0.53 -11.66 -22.48
C LYS A 187 0.62 -11.57 -21.49
N THR A 188 1.00 -10.36 -21.12
CA THR A 188 2.14 -10.06 -20.23
C THR A 188 1.72 -9.62 -18.84
N PHE A 189 0.42 -9.42 -18.60
CA PHE A 189 -0.12 -8.98 -17.30
C PHE A 189 -0.37 -10.17 -16.37
N PHE A 190 0.08 -10.01 -15.12
CA PHE A 190 -0.19 -10.94 -14.02
C PHE A 190 -0.45 -10.16 -12.73
N ARG A 191 -1.27 -10.73 -11.85
CA ARG A 191 -1.62 -10.14 -10.56
C ARG A 191 -1.08 -11.02 -9.42
N GLY A 192 -0.39 -10.42 -8.46
CA GLY A 192 0.22 -11.12 -7.32
C GLY A 192 -0.68 -11.21 -6.07
N LEU A 193 -1.95 -10.83 -6.18
CA LEU A 193 -2.92 -10.85 -5.08
C LEU A 193 -4.34 -11.02 -5.61
N GLY A 194 -5.35 -11.11 -4.73
CA GLY A 194 -6.76 -11.15 -5.13
C GLY A 194 -7.23 -9.83 -5.74
N ASN A 195 -8.17 -9.90 -6.69
CA ASN A 195 -8.77 -8.73 -7.31
C ASN A 195 -10.03 -8.24 -6.57
N ASP A 196 -10.59 -7.10 -7.00
CA ASP A 196 -11.79 -6.49 -6.43
C ASP A 196 -13.03 -7.40 -6.53
N GLY A 197 -13.07 -8.30 -7.53
CA GLY A 197 -14.13 -9.29 -7.68
C GLY A 197 -14.10 -10.41 -6.64
N VAL A 198 -12.98 -10.55 -5.91
CA VAL A 198 -12.86 -11.40 -4.72
C VAL A 198 -13.05 -10.57 -3.45
N GLN A 199 -12.34 -9.44 -3.32
CA GLN A 199 -12.37 -8.62 -2.12
C GLN A 199 -13.75 -8.00 -1.86
N GLY A 200 -14.37 -7.40 -2.88
CA GLY A 200 -15.66 -6.74 -2.73
C GLY A 200 -16.75 -7.67 -2.20
N PRO A 201 -17.02 -8.81 -2.86
CA PRO A 201 -17.99 -9.79 -2.37
C PRO A 201 -17.67 -10.34 -0.97
N SER A 202 -16.42 -10.70 -0.70
CA SER A 202 -16.02 -11.22 0.62
C SER A 202 -16.33 -10.24 1.75
N VAL A 203 -15.94 -8.96 1.58
CA VAL A 203 -16.16 -7.91 2.58
C VAL A 203 -17.63 -7.53 2.69
N ALA A 204 -18.35 -7.42 1.56
CA ALA A 204 -19.78 -7.14 1.55
C ALA A 204 -20.57 -8.22 2.30
N ASN A 205 -20.26 -9.49 2.04
CA ASN A 205 -20.87 -10.62 2.72
C ASN A 205 -20.48 -10.68 4.20
N TYR A 206 -19.25 -10.38 4.56
CA TYR A 206 -18.81 -10.26 5.95
C TYR A 206 -19.62 -9.22 6.72
N MET A 207 -19.75 -8.00 6.16
CA MET A 207 -20.55 -6.96 6.80
C MET A 207 -22.03 -7.34 6.90
N LYS A 208 -22.61 -7.92 5.86
CA LYS A 208 -24.04 -8.28 5.81
C LYS A 208 -24.36 -9.52 6.65
N ASN A 209 -23.60 -10.61 6.47
CA ASN A 209 -23.95 -11.91 7.03
C ASN A 209 -23.31 -12.16 8.40
N THR A 210 -22.03 -11.79 8.56
CA THR A 210 -21.28 -12.04 9.81
C THR A 210 -21.49 -10.93 10.82
N LEU A 211 -21.42 -9.66 10.40
CA LEU A 211 -21.70 -8.53 11.31
C LEU A 211 -23.19 -8.19 11.41
N GLY A 212 -24.06 -8.73 10.56
CA GLY A 212 -25.50 -8.56 10.60
C GLY A 212 -25.96 -7.13 10.25
N TRP A 213 -25.20 -6.40 9.40
CA TRP A 213 -25.55 -5.04 9.04
C TRP A 213 -26.58 -5.01 7.91
N ASP A 214 -27.62 -4.24 8.11
CA ASP A 214 -28.78 -4.11 7.22
C ASP A 214 -28.75 -2.80 6.39
N LYS A 215 -27.85 -1.87 6.72
CA LYS A 215 -27.70 -0.60 6.04
C LYS A 215 -26.23 -0.16 6.01
N ILE A 216 -25.68 -0.02 4.81
CA ILE A 216 -24.28 0.30 4.56
C ILE A 216 -24.19 1.41 3.52
N CYS A 217 -23.37 2.40 3.76
CA CYS A 217 -22.97 3.40 2.77
C CYS A 217 -21.70 2.97 2.05
N VAL A 218 -21.65 3.17 0.74
CA VAL A 218 -20.45 2.91 -0.08
C VAL A 218 -20.00 4.20 -0.74
N VAL A 219 -18.78 4.61 -0.41
CA VAL A 219 -18.13 5.83 -0.93
C VAL A 219 -16.90 5.43 -1.73
N ASP A 220 -16.70 5.97 -2.92
CA ASP A 220 -15.50 5.78 -3.74
C ASP A 220 -14.75 7.10 -3.98
N ASP A 221 -13.45 7.00 -4.31
CA ASP A 221 -12.57 8.13 -4.58
C ASP A 221 -12.47 8.52 -6.07
N SER A 222 -13.34 7.95 -6.91
CA SER A 222 -13.39 8.15 -8.37
C SER A 222 -12.13 7.69 -9.12
N THR A 223 -11.21 6.97 -8.50
CA THR A 223 -10.10 6.31 -9.21
C THR A 223 -10.54 4.99 -9.83
N ASP A 224 -9.75 4.45 -10.77
CA ASP A 224 -10.03 3.12 -11.34
C ASP A 224 -10.14 2.04 -10.25
N TYR A 225 -9.29 2.12 -9.19
CA TYR A 225 -9.36 1.25 -8.03
C TYR A 225 -10.64 1.48 -7.23
N GLY A 226 -10.87 2.72 -6.79
CA GLY A 226 -12.00 3.05 -5.92
C GLY A 226 -13.34 2.72 -6.57
N LEU A 227 -13.52 3.03 -7.85
CA LEU A 227 -14.73 2.71 -8.61
C LEU A 227 -14.93 1.19 -8.74
N GLY A 228 -13.87 0.44 -9.07
CA GLY A 228 -13.94 -1.01 -9.26
C GLY A 228 -14.36 -1.75 -8.01
N LEU A 229 -13.68 -1.50 -6.90
CA LEU A 229 -14.01 -2.13 -5.62
C LEU A 229 -15.38 -1.70 -5.09
N ALA A 230 -15.74 -0.41 -5.21
CA ALA A 230 -17.06 0.07 -4.81
C ALA A 230 -18.19 -0.56 -5.63
N GLN A 231 -17.99 -0.78 -6.93
CA GLN A 231 -18.93 -1.47 -7.78
C GLN A 231 -19.14 -2.91 -7.30
N ALA A 232 -18.08 -3.68 -7.09
CA ALA A 232 -18.16 -5.05 -6.59
C ALA A 232 -18.88 -5.14 -5.23
N MET A 233 -18.60 -4.16 -4.34
CA MET A 233 -19.29 -4.01 -3.06
C MET A 233 -20.79 -3.79 -3.23
N ARG A 234 -21.19 -2.79 -4.04
CA ARG A 234 -22.60 -2.42 -4.26
C ARG A 234 -23.40 -3.56 -4.90
N GLU A 235 -22.82 -4.24 -5.87
CA GLU A 235 -23.44 -5.39 -6.53
C GLU A 235 -23.74 -6.53 -5.54
N THR A 236 -22.82 -6.83 -4.64
CA THR A 236 -22.98 -7.89 -3.65
C THR A 236 -23.91 -7.51 -2.50
N LEU A 237 -23.83 -6.27 -2.02
CA LEU A 237 -24.70 -5.76 -0.97
C LEU A 237 -26.16 -5.67 -1.44
N GLY A 238 -26.40 -5.37 -2.71
CA GLY A 238 -27.74 -5.18 -3.24
C GLY A 238 -28.51 -4.09 -2.47
N ALA A 239 -29.69 -4.42 -1.97
CA ALA A 239 -30.52 -3.47 -1.22
C ALA A 239 -29.91 -3.02 0.14
N THR A 240 -28.91 -3.73 0.67
CA THR A 240 -28.20 -3.34 1.89
C THR A 240 -27.28 -2.13 1.64
N ALA A 241 -26.80 -1.93 0.41
CA ALA A 241 -26.17 -0.67 0.00
C ALA A 241 -27.24 0.40 -0.17
N ASP A 242 -27.30 1.35 0.77
CA ASP A 242 -28.33 2.38 0.74
C ASP A 242 -28.06 3.37 -0.42
N SER A 243 -29.00 3.49 -1.35
CA SER A 243 -28.87 4.36 -2.51
C SER A 243 -28.82 5.85 -2.14
N GLY A 244 -29.28 6.22 -0.95
CA GLY A 244 -29.19 7.58 -0.41
C GLY A 244 -27.75 7.99 -0.04
N CYS A 245 -26.81 7.05 -0.02
CA CYS A 245 -25.39 7.33 0.27
C CYS A 245 -24.41 6.53 -0.63
N ASN A 246 -24.79 6.30 -1.88
CA ASN A 246 -23.84 5.98 -2.94
C ASN A 246 -23.15 7.27 -3.38
N ILE A 247 -21.94 7.48 -2.88
CA ILE A 247 -21.24 8.76 -2.99
C ILE A 247 -19.91 8.53 -3.70
N SER A 248 -19.57 9.43 -4.61
CA SER A 248 -18.22 9.53 -5.17
C SER A 248 -17.59 10.85 -4.75
N VAL A 249 -16.38 10.76 -4.21
CA VAL A 249 -15.48 11.88 -3.94
C VAL A 249 -14.33 11.84 -4.95
N LYS A 250 -13.40 12.77 -4.89
CA LYS A 250 -12.27 12.78 -5.82
C LYS A 250 -10.97 12.56 -5.08
N LYS A 251 -10.05 11.83 -5.70
CA LYS A 251 -8.66 11.77 -5.24
C LYS A 251 -8.12 13.20 -5.10
N GLY A 252 -7.53 13.50 -3.95
CA GLY A 252 -7.04 14.83 -3.60
C GLY A 252 -8.01 15.70 -2.83
N ASP A 253 -9.30 15.35 -2.72
CA ASP A 253 -10.27 16.09 -1.91
C ASP A 253 -9.84 16.14 -0.45
N LYS A 254 -10.16 17.27 0.20
CA LYS A 254 -9.89 17.51 1.63
C LYS A 254 -11.14 17.88 2.42
N ASP A 255 -12.21 18.25 1.75
CA ASP A 255 -13.51 18.57 2.35
C ASP A 255 -14.55 17.53 1.93
N PHE A 256 -15.03 16.78 2.91
CA PHE A 256 -16.02 15.72 2.76
C PHE A 256 -17.35 16.07 3.44
N SER A 257 -17.57 17.32 3.82
CA SER A 257 -18.72 17.76 4.61
C SER A 257 -20.07 17.40 3.96
N ALA A 258 -20.16 17.46 2.63
CA ALA A 258 -21.34 17.05 1.88
C ALA A 258 -21.61 15.56 2.00
N ALA A 259 -20.58 14.73 1.84
CA ALA A 259 -20.67 13.27 2.01
C ALA A 259 -21.05 12.89 3.45
N VAL A 260 -20.42 13.53 4.44
CA VAL A 260 -20.73 13.33 5.86
C VAL A 260 -22.18 13.68 6.17
N THR A 261 -22.69 14.81 5.66
CA THR A 261 -24.09 15.21 5.84
C THR A 261 -25.05 14.20 5.27
N GLN A 262 -24.78 13.68 4.09
CA GLN A 262 -25.61 12.67 3.42
C GLN A 262 -25.60 11.34 4.18
N ILE A 263 -24.44 10.86 4.62
CA ILE A 263 -24.28 9.64 5.41
C ILE A 263 -25.03 9.74 6.73
N LYS A 264 -24.94 10.87 7.42
CA LYS A 264 -25.69 11.11 8.66
C LYS A 264 -27.19 11.06 8.44
N GLY A 265 -27.69 11.58 7.32
CA GLY A 265 -29.11 11.51 6.98
C GLY A 265 -29.61 10.08 6.77
N VAL A 266 -28.76 9.18 6.28
CA VAL A 266 -29.04 7.76 6.11
C VAL A 266 -28.91 6.97 7.41
N ASN A 267 -27.98 7.35 8.29
CA ASN A 267 -27.64 6.69 9.55
C ASN A 267 -27.32 5.18 9.37
N PRO A 268 -26.28 4.83 8.58
CA PRO A 268 -25.91 3.43 8.33
C PRO A 268 -25.17 2.80 9.52
N LYS A 269 -25.12 1.45 9.54
CA LYS A 269 -24.30 0.69 10.51
C LYS A 269 -22.82 0.80 10.21
N GLY A 270 -22.46 0.92 8.93
CA GLY A 270 -21.08 1.11 8.48
C GLY A 270 -21.00 1.94 7.21
N VAL A 271 -19.83 2.55 7.04
CA VAL A 271 -19.44 3.23 5.80
C VAL A 271 -18.25 2.50 5.23
N PHE A 272 -18.38 1.96 4.02
CA PHE A 272 -17.26 1.43 3.27
C PHE A 272 -16.67 2.53 2.38
N PHE A 273 -15.41 2.90 2.63
CA PHE A 273 -14.66 3.81 1.78
C PHE A 273 -13.76 3.04 0.83
N SER A 274 -13.96 3.19 -0.45
CA SER A 274 -13.18 2.57 -1.52
C SER A 274 -12.21 3.60 -2.10
N GLY A 275 -10.97 3.57 -1.65
CA GLY A 275 -9.95 4.53 -2.03
C GLY A 275 -8.68 4.39 -1.20
N TYR A 276 -7.81 5.38 -1.29
CA TYR A 276 -6.50 5.37 -0.66
C TYR A 276 -6.49 6.08 0.69
N TYR A 277 -5.45 5.81 1.48
CA TYR A 277 -5.35 6.33 2.86
C TYR A 277 -5.26 7.86 2.94
N ALA A 278 -4.74 8.53 1.91
CA ALA A 278 -4.59 9.98 1.89
C ALA A 278 -5.93 10.74 1.92
N GLU A 279 -6.99 10.15 1.39
CA GLU A 279 -8.37 10.64 1.45
C GLU A 279 -9.16 9.98 2.57
N ALA A 280 -8.92 8.68 2.82
CA ALA A 280 -9.59 7.93 3.89
C ALA A 280 -9.39 8.55 5.27
N ALA A 281 -8.19 9.03 5.56
CA ALA A 281 -7.88 9.60 6.87
C ALA A 281 -8.67 10.89 7.19
N PRO A 282 -8.63 11.95 6.37
CA PRO A 282 -9.45 13.13 6.63
C PRO A 282 -10.94 12.86 6.50
N PHE A 283 -11.37 11.88 5.68
CA PHE A 283 -12.77 11.48 5.62
C PHE A 283 -13.22 10.83 6.93
N ALA A 284 -12.45 9.89 7.49
CA ALA A 284 -12.75 9.28 8.78
C ALA A 284 -12.81 10.31 9.92
N GLN A 285 -11.89 11.30 9.92
CA GLN A 285 -11.93 12.40 10.87
C GLN A 285 -13.23 13.21 10.77
N GLN A 286 -13.61 13.61 9.56
CA GLN A 286 -14.83 14.41 9.34
C GLN A 286 -16.11 13.61 9.63
N LEU A 287 -16.13 12.29 9.38
CA LEU A 287 -17.22 11.42 9.81
C LEU A 287 -17.38 11.44 11.34
N LYS A 288 -16.28 11.26 12.06
CA LYS A 288 -16.27 11.27 13.52
C LYS A 288 -16.68 12.63 14.08
N ASP A 289 -16.10 13.72 13.58
CA ASP A 289 -16.44 15.09 14.00
C ASP A 289 -17.89 15.45 13.66
N GLY A 290 -18.41 14.90 12.57
CA GLY A 290 -19.80 14.98 12.18
C GLY A 290 -20.76 14.17 13.07
N GLY A 291 -20.25 13.37 14.02
CA GLY A 291 -21.04 12.55 14.94
C GLY A 291 -21.55 11.24 14.32
N PHE A 292 -20.82 10.68 13.35
CA PHE A 292 -21.09 9.33 12.85
C PHE A 292 -20.68 8.30 13.92
N GLU A 293 -21.60 7.44 14.32
CA GLU A 293 -21.40 6.43 15.36
C GLU A 293 -21.22 5.01 14.81
N GLY A 294 -21.39 4.82 13.47
CA GLY A 294 -21.18 3.54 12.82
C GLY A 294 -19.69 3.22 12.63
N THR A 295 -19.42 2.07 12.03
CA THR A 295 -18.05 1.60 11.79
C THR A 295 -17.53 2.13 10.45
N PHE A 296 -16.30 2.68 10.45
CA PHE A 296 -15.55 2.96 9.23
C PHE A 296 -14.92 1.67 8.72
N VAL A 297 -15.15 1.34 7.47
CA VAL A 297 -14.58 0.16 6.79
C VAL A 297 -13.91 0.60 5.51
N SER A 298 -12.78 -0.01 5.16
CA SER A 298 -12.10 0.31 3.90
C SER A 298 -11.34 -0.89 3.33
N GLY A 299 -10.80 -0.71 2.14
CA GLY A 299 -9.99 -1.70 1.43
C GLY A 299 -8.49 -1.59 1.71
N ASP A 300 -7.75 -2.33 0.93
CA ASP A 300 -6.29 -2.45 0.99
C ASP A 300 -5.56 -1.13 0.70
N GLY A 301 -6.09 -0.27 -0.15
CA GLY A 301 -5.53 1.07 -0.40
C GLY A 301 -5.49 1.97 0.84
N THR A 302 -6.28 1.65 1.86
CA THR A 302 -6.32 2.35 3.15
C THR A 302 -5.54 1.61 4.25
N LYS A 303 -5.31 0.30 4.10
CA LYS A 303 -4.66 -0.52 5.13
C LYS A 303 -3.17 -0.25 5.20
N ASP A 304 -2.80 0.90 5.76
CA ASP A 304 -1.42 1.30 6.01
C ASP A 304 -1.32 2.09 7.32
N PRO A 305 -0.21 1.98 8.09
CA PRO A 305 0.01 2.81 9.27
C PRO A 305 -0.14 4.31 9.01
N ALA A 306 0.08 4.78 7.79
CA ALA A 306 -0.14 6.18 7.41
C ALA A 306 -1.61 6.60 7.59
N PHE A 307 -2.58 5.72 7.35
CA PHE A 307 -3.99 5.98 7.67
C PHE A 307 -4.19 6.23 9.17
N VAL A 308 -3.66 5.33 10.00
CA VAL A 308 -3.79 5.44 11.46
C VAL A 308 -3.12 6.71 11.98
N ASN A 309 -1.91 6.98 11.50
CA ASN A 309 -1.15 8.17 11.90
C ASN A 309 -1.86 9.48 11.50
N GLN A 310 -2.47 9.53 10.32
CA GLN A 310 -3.16 10.72 9.82
C GLN A 310 -4.56 10.88 10.42
N ALA A 311 -5.32 9.80 10.55
CA ALA A 311 -6.68 9.84 11.11
C ALA A 311 -6.69 9.92 12.64
N GLY A 312 -5.60 9.51 13.32
CA GLY A 312 -5.49 9.52 14.77
C GLY A 312 -6.65 8.75 15.43
N ALA A 313 -7.27 9.36 16.43
CA ALA A 313 -8.38 8.76 17.16
C ALA A 313 -9.62 8.43 16.29
N ALA A 314 -9.72 8.98 15.08
CA ALA A 314 -10.82 8.67 14.18
C ALA A 314 -10.65 7.31 13.48
N SER A 315 -9.43 6.76 13.45
CA SER A 315 -9.18 5.42 12.93
C SER A 315 -9.56 4.30 13.90
N LYS A 316 -9.76 4.60 15.19
CA LYS A 316 -10.05 3.58 16.18
C LYS A 316 -11.28 2.75 15.80
N ASP A 317 -11.16 1.44 15.95
CA ASP A 317 -12.17 0.44 15.61
C ASP A 317 -12.50 0.34 14.10
N ALA A 318 -11.77 1.05 13.22
CA ALA A 318 -11.91 0.88 11.78
C ALA A 318 -11.57 -0.56 11.37
N LEU A 319 -12.34 -1.09 10.42
CA LEU A 319 -12.09 -2.38 9.79
C LEU A 319 -11.45 -2.16 8.41
N LEU A 320 -10.33 -2.81 8.18
CA LEU A 320 -9.57 -2.67 6.93
C LEU A 320 -9.44 -4.04 6.28
N SER A 321 -9.92 -4.17 5.05
CA SER A 321 -9.79 -5.43 4.31
C SER A 321 -8.56 -5.41 3.41
N CYS A 322 -7.95 -6.57 3.21
CA CYS A 322 -6.84 -6.69 2.26
C CYS A 322 -6.78 -8.09 1.66
N PRO A 323 -6.57 -8.22 0.34
CA PRO A 323 -6.13 -9.48 -0.24
C PRO A 323 -4.67 -9.80 0.09
N CYS A 324 -4.04 -9.00 0.94
CA CYS A 324 -2.69 -9.20 1.48
C CYS A 324 -2.76 -9.77 2.90
N GLY A 325 -2.02 -10.85 3.13
CA GLY A 325 -1.88 -11.47 4.45
C GLY A 325 -0.89 -10.74 5.36
N PRO A 326 -0.84 -11.12 6.63
CA PRO A 326 0.18 -10.61 7.55
C PRO A 326 1.57 -11.08 7.12
N ALA A 327 2.57 -10.23 7.33
CA ALA A 327 3.96 -10.62 7.16
C ALA A 327 4.41 -11.44 8.38
N THR A 328 4.95 -12.63 8.13
CA THR A 328 5.33 -13.57 9.20
C THR A 328 6.74 -14.14 9.01
N GLY A 329 7.24 -14.85 10.02
CA GLY A 329 8.47 -15.63 9.98
C GLY A 329 9.72 -14.81 9.69
N SER A 330 10.72 -15.44 9.08
CA SER A 330 12.03 -14.82 8.80
C SER A 330 11.94 -13.60 7.89
N PHE A 331 10.95 -13.56 6.98
CA PHE A 331 10.72 -12.38 6.14
C PHE A 331 10.41 -11.15 6.99
N ALA A 332 9.48 -11.26 7.95
CA ALA A 332 9.12 -10.13 8.80
C ALA A 332 10.32 -9.62 9.62
N GLU A 333 11.11 -10.55 10.17
CA GLU A 333 12.31 -10.22 10.94
C GLU A 333 13.37 -9.49 10.08
N GLU A 334 13.71 -10.03 8.90
CA GLU A 334 14.69 -9.48 7.99
C GLU A 334 14.25 -8.12 7.42
N TYR A 335 12.96 -8.00 7.09
CA TYR A 335 12.39 -6.75 6.60
C TYR A 335 12.44 -5.67 7.69
N THR A 336 12.02 -6.02 8.93
CA THR A 336 12.02 -5.08 10.07
C THR A 336 13.42 -4.56 10.39
N GLN A 337 14.43 -5.43 10.37
CA GLN A 337 15.82 -5.03 10.61
C GLN A 337 16.33 -3.97 9.62
N ARG A 338 15.78 -3.95 8.42
CA ARG A 338 16.30 -3.13 7.34
C ARG A 338 15.44 -1.90 7.00
N PHE A 339 14.13 -2.05 7.07
CA PHE A 339 13.17 -1.06 6.58
C PHE A 339 12.13 -0.62 7.61
N GLY A 340 12.14 -1.18 8.82
CA GLY A 340 11.07 -1.04 9.79
C GLY A 340 9.96 -2.08 9.58
N GLU A 341 8.87 -1.96 10.34
CA GLU A 341 7.78 -2.94 10.30
C GLU A 341 7.22 -3.13 8.88
N PRO A 342 7.05 -4.38 8.41
CA PRO A 342 6.43 -4.63 7.12
C PRO A 342 4.95 -4.22 7.14
N SER A 343 4.48 -3.67 6.04
CA SER A 343 3.11 -3.20 5.89
C SER A 343 2.50 -3.72 4.58
N THR A 344 1.41 -3.12 4.17
CA THR A 344 0.61 -3.52 3.00
C THR A 344 1.49 -3.72 1.77
N TYR A 345 1.39 -4.89 1.16
CA TYR A 345 2.12 -5.36 -0.03
C TYR A 345 3.62 -5.61 0.13
N SER A 346 4.20 -5.47 1.33
CA SER A 346 5.62 -5.76 1.55
C SER A 346 5.97 -7.21 1.23
N ALA A 347 5.12 -8.16 1.66
CA ALA A 347 5.30 -9.59 1.41
C ALA A 347 5.08 -9.94 -0.06
N GLU A 348 4.07 -9.35 -0.71
CA GLU A 348 3.81 -9.52 -2.14
C GLU A 348 5.00 -9.00 -2.98
N GLY A 349 5.55 -7.83 -2.61
CA GLY A 349 6.76 -7.30 -3.25
C GLY A 349 7.95 -8.25 -3.13
N TYR A 350 8.17 -8.81 -1.95
CA TYR A 350 9.24 -9.79 -1.72
C TYR A 350 9.03 -11.08 -2.52
N ASP A 351 7.81 -11.62 -2.51
CA ASP A 351 7.48 -12.85 -3.23
C ASP A 351 7.64 -12.68 -4.74
N LEU A 352 7.13 -11.59 -5.30
CA LEU A 352 7.27 -11.31 -6.73
C LEU A 352 8.74 -11.07 -7.12
N GLY A 353 9.51 -10.39 -6.26
CA GLY A 353 10.95 -10.28 -6.39
C GLY A 353 11.62 -11.65 -6.41
N THR A 354 11.26 -12.51 -5.47
CA THR A 354 11.77 -13.89 -5.37
C THR A 354 11.43 -14.71 -6.61
N ILE A 355 10.21 -14.62 -7.11
CA ILE A 355 9.78 -15.34 -8.31
C ILE A 355 10.58 -14.88 -9.54
N MET A 356 10.83 -13.57 -9.69
CA MET A 356 11.69 -13.04 -10.76
C MET A 356 13.13 -13.59 -10.64
N MET A 357 13.71 -13.59 -9.44
CA MET A 357 15.06 -14.14 -9.21
C MET A 357 15.13 -15.61 -9.56
N LYS A 358 14.16 -16.43 -9.13
CA LYS A 358 14.11 -17.85 -9.49
C LYS A 358 13.96 -18.09 -11.00
N GLY A 359 13.25 -17.22 -11.70
CA GLY A 359 13.17 -17.25 -13.16
C GLY A 359 14.54 -17.02 -13.80
N ILE A 360 15.26 -15.99 -13.35
CA ILE A 360 16.62 -15.67 -13.82
C ILE A 360 17.58 -16.85 -13.52
N ASP A 361 17.53 -17.42 -12.33
CA ASP A 361 18.35 -18.57 -11.93
C ASP A 361 18.09 -19.80 -12.80
N SER A 362 16.87 -19.98 -13.29
CA SER A 362 16.51 -21.06 -14.22
C SER A 362 16.96 -20.83 -15.66
N GLY A 363 17.60 -19.67 -15.96
CA GLY A 363 18.04 -19.28 -17.28
C GLY A 363 17.02 -18.41 -18.05
N ALA A 364 15.95 -17.95 -17.42
CA ALA A 364 14.97 -17.06 -18.05
C ALA A 364 15.48 -15.60 -18.08
N ILE A 365 16.51 -15.33 -18.86
CA ILE A 365 17.28 -14.08 -18.93
C ILE A 365 16.87 -13.16 -20.10
N THR A 366 15.73 -13.42 -20.72
CA THR A 366 15.14 -12.57 -21.77
C THR A 366 13.67 -12.33 -21.47
N ARG A 367 13.07 -11.26 -22.03
CA ARG A 367 11.63 -10.97 -21.84
C ARG A 367 10.73 -12.16 -22.16
N PRO A 368 10.85 -12.83 -23.33
CA PRO A 368 10.02 -13.98 -23.64
C PRO A 368 10.22 -15.14 -22.66
N ALA A 369 11.47 -15.44 -22.27
CA ALA A 369 11.77 -16.56 -21.37
C ALA A 369 11.22 -16.30 -19.97
N LEU A 370 11.36 -15.06 -19.45
CA LEU A 370 10.83 -14.70 -18.14
C LEU A 370 9.29 -14.68 -18.13
N LEU A 371 8.67 -14.21 -19.22
CA LEU A 371 7.22 -14.27 -19.38
C LEU A 371 6.71 -15.72 -19.36
N ASP A 372 7.39 -16.62 -20.08
CA ASP A 372 7.02 -18.05 -20.08
C ASP A 372 7.25 -18.70 -18.73
N TYR A 373 8.31 -18.34 -18.02
CA TYR A 373 8.56 -18.80 -16.66
C TYR A 373 7.45 -18.38 -15.70
N ILE A 374 7.10 -17.08 -15.68
CA ILE A 374 6.02 -16.54 -14.81
C ILE A 374 4.69 -17.22 -15.12
N ARG A 375 4.34 -17.36 -16.41
CA ARG A 375 3.07 -18.01 -16.82
C ARG A 375 2.92 -19.43 -16.30
N ASN A 376 4.02 -20.17 -16.19
CA ASN A 376 4.03 -21.59 -15.75
C ASN A 376 4.45 -21.75 -14.28
N TYR A 377 4.65 -20.66 -13.56
CA TYR A 377 5.08 -20.72 -12.17
C TYR A 377 3.99 -21.35 -11.27
N ASN A 378 4.43 -22.23 -10.38
CA ASN A 378 3.63 -22.74 -9.26
C ASN A 378 4.56 -22.92 -8.07
N GLY A 379 4.39 -22.11 -7.04
CA GLY A 379 5.24 -22.17 -5.87
C GLY A 379 4.75 -21.30 -4.71
N GLN A 380 5.20 -21.68 -3.52
CA GLN A 380 4.84 -21.03 -2.28
C GLN A 380 5.71 -19.80 -2.05
N GLY A 381 5.09 -18.65 -1.81
CA GLY A 381 5.69 -17.44 -1.28
C GLY A 381 5.40 -17.26 0.21
N VAL A 382 5.85 -16.16 0.76
CA VAL A 382 5.55 -15.73 2.15
C VAL A 382 4.07 -15.40 2.29
N ALA A 383 3.53 -14.61 1.34
CA ALA A 383 2.15 -14.16 1.39
C ALA A 383 1.15 -15.27 1.01
N ARG A 384 1.51 -16.13 0.04
CA ARG A 384 0.59 -17.12 -0.54
C ARG A 384 1.28 -18.10 -1.48
N ASN A 385 0.49 -19.09 -2.00
CA ASN A 385 0.89 -19.83 -3.19
C ASN A 385 0.62 -18.99 -4.44
N TYR A 386 1.59 -18.96 -5.37
CA TYR A 386 1.49 -18.27 -6.65
C TYR A 386 1.35 -19.28 -7.78
N GLN A 387 0.21 -19.23 -8.43
CA GLN A 387 -0.10 -19.94 -9.65
C GLN A 387 -1.14 -19.10 -10.41
N TRP A 388 -0.91 -18.88 -11.69
CA TRP A 388 -1.76 -18.01 -12.48
C TRP A 388 -2.62 -18.74 -13.48
N THR A 389 -3.82 -18.23 -13.68
CA THR A 389 -4.72 -18.59 -14.79
C THR A 389 -4.18 -18.02 -16.11
N PRO A 390 -4.71 -18.44 -17.26
CA PRO A 390 -4.33 -17.86 -18.56
C PRO A 390 -4.60 -16.36 -18.70
N THR A 391 -5.45 -15.79 -17.86
CA THR A 391 -5.75 -14.36 -17.83
C THR A 391 -4.86 -13.58 -16.87
N GLY A 392 -3.92 -14.24 -16.19
CA GLY A 392 -2.99 -13.61 -15.25
C GLY A 392 -3.56 -13.39 -13.84
N GLU A 393 -4.72 -13.96 -13.52
CA GLU A 393 -5.28 -13.97 -12.16
C GLU A 393 -4.71 -15.14 -11.34
N LEU A 394 -4.62 -14.96 -10.03
CA LEU A 394 -4.29 -16.08 -9.13
C LEU A 394 -5.39 -17.14 -9.14
N THR A 395 -4.99 -18.40 -9.02
CA THR A 395 -5.93 -19.54 -8.96
C THR A 395 -6.70 -19.61 -7.64
N SER A 396 -6.22 -18.96 -6.60
CA SER A 396 -6.91 -18.85 -5.31
C SER A 396 -6.51 -17.57 -4.60
N SER A 397 -7.45 -16.98 -3.87
CA SER A 397 -7.23 -15.81 -3.03
C SER A 397 -8.17 -15.85 -1.85
N LEU A 398 -7.70 -15.37 -0.72
CA LEU A 398 -8.49 -15.14 0.49
C LEU A 398 -8.29 -13.68 0.93
N ILE A 399 -9.27 -13.17 1.67
CA ILE A 399 -9.27 -11.79 2.15
C ILE A 399 -9.06 -11.78 3.65
N TRP A 400 -8.21 -10.88 4.10
CA TRP A 400 -7.99 -10.61 5.51
C TRP A 400 -8.76 -9.38 5.97
N ILE A 401 -9.33 -9.45 7.15
CA ILE A 401 -9.89 -8.30 7.87
C ILE A 401 -8.94 -7.95 9.01
N TYR A 402 -8.60 -6.69 9.07
CA TYR A 402 -7.78 -6.08 10.11
C TYR A 402 -8.62 -5.08 10.90
N LYS A 403 -8.26 -4.84 12.14
CA LYS A 403 -8.91 -3.84 12.98
C LYS A 403 -7.87 -2.85 13.53
N VAL A 404 -8.23 -1.58 13.60
CA VAL A 404 -7.43 -0.57 14.29
C VAL A 404 -7.77 -0.56 15.78
N GLN A 405 -6.82 -0.89 16.63
CA GLN A 405 -6.99 -0.95 18.09
C GLN A 405 -5.69 -0.59 18.84
#